data_f85637ed7c8aaa359edaa02b425a5c15
#
_entry.id   f85637ed7c8aaa359edaa02b425a5c15
#
_cell.length_a   1.000
_cell.length_b   1.000
_cell.length_c   1.000
_cell.angle_alpha   90.00
_cell.angle_beta   90.00
_cell.angle_gamma   90.00
#
_symmetry.space_group_name_H-M   'P 1'
#
loop_
_entity.id
_entity.type
_entity.pdbx_description
1 polymer ?
#
loop_
_entity_poly.entity_id
_entity_poly.type
_entity_poly.pdbx_seq_one_letter_code
_entity_poly.pdbx_strand_id
1 'polypeptide(L)'
;KVLSKSIYLRKNEIFSRQNHVITLNRLMSMGNFKLVQINFFENSAAGPGLLDVNILMTPMPKRTFRAEMDVVSKSNNYTGPRLNLSLLNRNAFNGAEILNLNLAGSFETQLSGNNKNQYSYSYNPQLELTFPRFLVPFNIRRTSRLLGLRRKILLNQFFLWL
;
A
#
# COMPACT_ATOMS: atom_id res chain seq x y z
N LYS A 1 3.35 -11.16 -15.01
CA LYS A 1 3.42 -12.44 -14.20
C LYS A 1 2.66 -12.40 -12.85
N VAL A 2 2.65 -11.28 -12.10
CA VAL A 2 1.95 -11.20 -10.80
C VAL A 2 0.44 -11.13 -10.98
N LEU A 3 -0.05 -10.31 -11.92
CA LEU A 3 -1.47 -10.14 -12.21
C LEU A 3 -2.14 -11.44 -12.62
N SER A 4 -1.56 -12.19 -13.55
CA SER A 4 -2.13 -13.47 -14.01
C SER A 4 -2.25 -14.52 -12.90
N LYS A 5 -1.35 -14.47 -11.90
CA LYS A 5 -1.42 -15.34 -10.71
C LYS A 5 -2.46 -14.90 -9.68
N SER A 6 -3.01 -13.69 -9.83
CA SER A 6 -4.00 -13.11 -8.91
C SER A 6 -5.43 -13.26 -9.43
N ILE A 7 -5.59 -13.71 -10.67
CA ILE A 7 -6.88 -13.98 -11.31
C ILE A 7 -7.18 -15.47 -11.14
N TYR A 8 -8.32 -15.77 -10.51
CA TYR A 8 -8.81 -17.14 -10.23
C TYR A 8 -9.90 -17.57 -11.20
N LEU A 9 -10.28 -16.67 -12.12
CA LEU A 9 -11.17 -17.00 -13.24
C LEU A 9 -10.33 -17.64 -14.35
N ARG A 10 -10.64 -18.85 -14.73
CA ARG A 10 -9.91 -19.60 -15.75
C ARG A 10 -10.77 -19.81 -16.98
N LYS A 11 -10.12 -19.87 -18.14
CA LYS A 11 -10.77 -20.18 -19.38
C LYS A 11 -11.34 -21.60 -19.34
N ASN A 12 -12.55 -21.79 -19.90
CA ASN A 12 -13.24 -23.08 -19.99
C ASN A 12 -13.58 -23.73 -18.64
N GLU A 13 -13.69 -22.96 -17.56
CA GLU A 13 -14.22 -23.42 -16.27
C GLU A 13 -15.64 -22.86 -16.06
N ILE A 14 -16.44 -23.59 -15.26
CA ILE A 14 -17.77 -23.15 -14.86
C ILE A 14 -17.65 -21.88 -14.02
N PHE A 15 -18.55 -20.91 -14.25
CA PHE A 15 -18.61 -19.69 -13.46
C PHE A 15 -18.75 -19.99 -11.97
N SER A 16 -17.85 -19.41 -11.19
CA SER A 16 -17.88 -19.49 -9.74
C SER A 16 -17.92 -18.10 -9.13
N ARG A 17 -19.00 -17.79 -8.42
CA ARG A 17 -19.13 -16.53 -7.66
C ARG A 17 -18.00 -16.37 -6.64
N GLN A 18 -17.56 -17.46 -6.03
CA GLN A 18 -16.45 -17.45 -5.07
C GLN A 18 -15.14 -17.01 -5.74
N ASN A 19 -14.82 -17.58 -6.91
CA ASN A 19 -13.62 -17.22 -7.67
C ASN A 19 -13.67 -15.75 -8.15
N HIS A 20 -14.85 -15.26 -8.51
CA HIS A 20 -15.06 -13.85 -8.85
C HIS A 20 -14.72 -12.94 -7.65
N VAL A 21 -15.31 -13.18 -6.48
CA VAL A 21 -15.08 -12.38 -5.28
C VAL A 21 -13.62 -12.44 -4.82
N ILE A 22 -13.00 -13.62 -4.86
CA ILE A 22 -11.58 -13.79 -4.51
C ILE A 22 -10.69 -13.00 -5.48
N THR A 23 -10.97 -13.06 -6.80
CA THR A 23 -10.22 -12.31 -7.80
C THR A 23 -10.33 -10.81 -7.58
N LEU A 24 -11.55 -10.30 -7.39
CA LEU A 24 -11.81 -8.89 -7.13
C LEU A 24 -11.07 -8.40 -5.88
N ASN A 25 -11.24 -9.10 -4.76
CA ASN A 25 -10.59 -8.76 -3.50
C ASN A 25 -9.06 -8.83 -3.61
N ARG A 26 -8.53 -9.78 -4.35
CA ARG A 26 -7.09 -9.94 -4.56
C ARG A 26 -6.52 -8.77 -5.35
N LEU A 27 -7.14 -8.40 -6.45
CA LEU A 27 -6.70 -7.29 -7.29
C LEU A 27 -6.79 -5.95 -6.55
N MET A 28 -7.91 -5.69 -5.84
CA MET A 28 -8.09 -4.50 -5.01
C MET A 28 -7.06 -4.44 -3.87
N SER A 29 -6.79 -5.58 -3.23
CA SER A 29 -5.85 -5.64 -2.11
C SER A 29 -4.39 -5.38 -2.50
N MET A 30 -4.02 -5.43 -3.78
CA MET A 30 -2.66 -5.11 -4.23
C MET A 30 -2.27 -3.65 -3.96
N GLY A 31 -3.27 -2.72 -3.90
CA GLY A 31 -3.02 -1.29 -3.69
C GLY A 31 -2.42 -0.57 -4.91
N ASN A 32 -2.39 -1.24 -6.07
CA ASN A 32 -1.88 -0.69 -7.33
C ASN A 32 -3.00 -0.15 -8.23
N PHE A 33 -4.25 -0.50 -7.92
CA PHE A 33 -5.43 -0.12 -8.69
C PHE A 33 -6.38 0.72 -7.84
N LYS A 34 -6.90 1.78 -8.43
CA LYS A 34 -7.92 2.64 -7.83
C LYS A 34 -9.30 1.96 -7.88
N LEU A 35 -9.56 1.30 -9.01
CA LEU A 35 -10.83 0.61 -9.28
C LEU A 35 -10.54 -0.66 -10.06
N VAL A 36 -11.24 -1.72 -9.70
CA VAL A 36 -11.27 -2.98 -10.44
C VAL A 36 -12.72 -3.36 -10.64
N GLN A 37 -13.13 -3.60 -11.90
CA GLN A 37 -14.45 -4.05 -12.29
C GLN A 37 -14.31 -5.34 -13.09
N ILE A 38 -15.15 -6.33 -12.80
CA ILE A 38 -15.20 -7.59 -13.53
C ILE A 38 -16.59 -7.71 -14.09
N ASN A 39 -16.70 -7.59 -15.40
CA ASN A 39 -17.96 -7.67 -16.14
C ASN A 39 -18.04 -9.01 -16.87
N PHE A 40 -19.23 -9.60 -16.87
CA PHE A 40 -19.53 -10.83 -17.57
C PHE A 40 -20.53 -10.51 -18.67
N PHE A 41 -20.25 -10.99 -19.87
CA PHE A 41 -21.13 -10.84 -21.05
C PHE A 41 -21.43 -12.22 -21.61
N GLU A 42 -22.68 -12.45 -22.00
CA GLU A 42 -23.05 -13.66 -22.69
C GLU A 42 -22.49 -13.65 -24.12
N ASN A 43 -21.75 -14.69 -24.47
CA ASN A 43 -21.17 -14.82 -25.80
C ASN A 43 -22.07 -15.74 -26.68
N SER A 44 -23.12 -15.17 -27.20
CA SER A 44 -24.10 -15.89 -28.06
C SER A 44 -23.47 -16.44 -29.35
N ALA A 45 -22.35 -15.89 -29.81
CA ALA A 45 -21.66 -16.36 -31.02
C ALA A 45 -20.85 -17.64 -30.77
N ALA A 46 -20.41 -17.89 -29.54
CA ALA A 46 -19.59 -19.05 -29.18
C ALA A 46 -20.44 -20.25 -28.69
N GLY A 47 -21.72 -20.02 -28.38
CA GLY A 47 -22.67 -21.05 -27.95
C GLY A 47 -23.47 -20.65 -26.70
N PRO A 48 -24.57 -21.34 -26.40
CA PRO A 48 -25.43 -21.02 -25.27
C PRO A 48 -24.71 -21.29 -23.93
N GLY A 49 -24.83 -20.35 -22.99
CA GLY A 49 -24.26 -20.48 -21.63
C GLY A 49 -22.79 -20.17 -21.52
N LEU A 50 -22.13 -19.67 -22.57
CA LEU A 50 -20.74 -19.20 -22.51
C LEU A 50 -20.68 -17.72 -22.12
N LEU A 51 -19.79 -17.41 -21.16
CA LEU A 51 -19.58 -16.06 -20.64
C LEU A 51 -18.18 -15.57 -21.00
N ASP A 52 -18.12 -14.39 -21.59
CA ASP A 52 -16.89 -13.63 -21.73
C ASP A 52 -16.66 -12.78 -20.48
N VAL A 53 -15.42 -12.73 -20.00
CA VAL A 53 -15.04 -11.98 -18.81
C VAL A 53 -14.14 -10.82 -19.19
N ASN A 54 -14.58 -9.61 -18.89
CA ASN A 54 -13.78 -8.40 -19.06
C ASN A 54 -13.39 -7.81 -17.72
N ILE A 55 -12.08 -7.70 -17.46
CA ILE A 55 -11.53 -7.15 -16.22
C ILE A 55 -10.98 -5.77 -16.52
N LEU A 56 -11.70 -4.73 -16.07
CA LEU A 56 -11.29 -3.33 -16.20
C LEU A 56 -10.55 -2.91 -14.92
N MET A 57 -9.34 -2.39 -15.10
CA MET A 57 -8.50 -1.96 -13.99
C MET A 57 -7.99 -0.55 -14.22
N THR A 58 -8.27 0.36 -13.28
CA THR A 58 -7.75 1.73 -13.30
C THR A 58 -6.50 1.78 -12.43
N PRO A 59 -5.30 1.98 -13.01
CA PRO A 59 -4.07 2.00 -12.23
C PRO A 59 -3.96 3.26 -11.38
N MET A 60 -3.31 3.16 -10.23
CA MET A 60 -2.84 4.30 -9.45
C MET A 60 -1.48 4.81 -9.98
N PRO A 61 -1.11 6.06 -9.73
CA PRO A 61 0.23 6.57 -10.04
C PRO A 61 1.31 5.68 -9.43
N LYS A 62 2.30 5.28 -10.22
CA LYS A 62 3.41 4.43 -9.75
C LYS A 62 4.18 5.08 -8.60
N ARG A 63 4.41 6.38 -8.71
CA ARG A 63 5.15 7.16 -7.73
C ARG A 63 4.28 8.31 -7.26
N THR A 64 4.30 8.57 -5.97
CA THR A 64 3.65 9.72 -5.35
C THR A 64 4.63 10.36 -4.40
N PHE A 65 4.84 11.65 -4.55
CA PHE A 65 5.60 12.48 -3.61
C PHE A 65 4.63 13.41 -2.90
N ARG A 66 4.78 13.53 -1.59
CA ARG A 66 4.03 14.46 -0.76
C ARG A 66 4.99 15.17 0.17
N ALA A 67 4.91 16.49 0.22
CA ALA A 67 5.61 17.32 1.18
C ALA A 67 4.55 18.11 1.95
N GLU A 68 4.61 18.05 3.27
CA GLU A 68 3.70 18.75 4.18
C GLU A 68 4.53 19.50 5.21
N MET A 69 4.16 20.75 5.45
CA MET A 69 4.77 21.59 6.48
C MET A 69 3.67 22.04 7.43
N ASP A 70 3.86 21.81 8.70
CA ASP A 70 2.94 22.21 9.74
C ASP A 70 3.69 22.85 10.92
N VAL A 71 2.94 23.42 11.86
CA VAL A 71 3.47 23.96 13.11
C VAL A 71 2.95 23.11 14.24
N VAL A 72 3.86 22.58 15.04
CA VAL A 72 3.54 21.82 16.24
C VAL A 72 3.57 22.72 17.44
N SER A 73 2.56 22.61 18.30
CA SER A 73 2.54 23.24 19.63
C SER A 73 2.22 22.17 20.66
N LYS A 74 3.05 22.07 21.69
CA LYS A 74 2.94 21.07 22.75
C LYS A 74 2.53 21.70 24.07
N SER A 75 1.90 20.93 24.95
CA SER A 75 1.46 21.39 26.28
C SER A 75 2.60 21.83 27.22
N ASN A 76 3.84 21.45 26.92
CA ASN A 76 5.06 21.88 27.65
C ASN A 76 5.67 23.16 27.08
N ASN A 77 4.88 23.96 26.33
CA ASN A 77 5.26 25.25 25.72
C ASN A 77 6.35 25.17 24.64
N TYR A 78 6.60 23.96 24.07
CA TYR A 78 7.42 23.83 22.88
C TYR A 78 6.58 24.07 21.64
N THR A 79 7.08 24.91 20.75
CA THR A 79 6.43 25.22 19.46
C THR A 79 7.48 25.31 18.37
N GLY A 80 7.13 24.87 17.17
CA GLY A 80 8.01 25.00 16.03
C GLY A 80 7.51 24.31 14.77
N PRO A 81 8.19 24.53 13.64
CA PRO A 81 7.85 23.93 12.38
C PRO A 81 8.19 22.44 12.35
N ARG A 82 7.35 21.68 11.65
CA ARG A 82 7.58 20.28 11.30
C ARG A 82 7.45 20.09 9.81
N LEU A 83 8.37 19.37 9.22
CA LEU A 83 8.38 18.96 7.81
C LEU A 83 8.18 17.47 7.70
N ASN A 84 7.21 17.05 6.90
CA ASN A 84 6.95 15.66 6.56
C ASN A 84 7.12 15.46 5.06
N LEU A 85 8.00 14.55 4.67
CA LEU A 85 8.23 14.15 3.30
C LEU A 85 7.83 12.69 3.14
N SER A 86 6.98 12.38 2.17
CA SER A 86 6.53 11.02 1.88
C SER A 86 6.77 10.69 0.41
N LEU A 87 7.46 9.58 0.19
CA LEU A 87 7.72 8.99 -1.12
C LEU A 87 7.08 7.61 -1.17
N LEU A 88 6.15 7.42 -2.08
CA LEU A 88 5.46 6.15 -2.29
C LEU A 88 5.76 5.63 -3.70
N ASN A 89 6.29 4.40 -3.78
CA ASN A 89 6.48 3.68 -5.05
C ASN A 89 5.66 2.39 -5.01
N ARG A 90 4.66 2.26 -5.90
CA ARG A 90 3.72 1.12 -5.95
C ARG A 90 4.19 -0.05 -6.81
N ASN A 91 5.39 -0.01 -7.31
CA ASN A 91 5.96 -1.10 -8.10
C ASN A 91 7.49 -1.06 -8.01
N ALA A 92 8.02 -1.16 -6.79
CA ALA A 92 9.44 -0.93 -6.50
C ALA A 92 10.35 -1.91 -7.26
N PHE A 93 9.99 -3.20 -7.28
CA PHE A 93 10.79 -4.28 -7.86
C PHE A 93 10.06 -5.03 -8.99
N ASN A 94 9.11 -4.37 -9.68
CA ASN A 94 8.32 -4.94 -10.79
C ASN A 94 7.41 -6.14 -10.41
N GLY A 95 7.17 -6.34 -9.12
CA GLY A 95 6.29 -7.39 -8.58
C GLY A 95 5.08 -6.82 -7.83
N ALA A 96 4.72 -5.55 -8.08
CA ALA A 96 3.66 -4.81 -7.39
C ALA A 96 3.95 -4.60 -5.88
N GLU A 97 5.23 -4.60 -5.49
CA GLU A 97 5.67 -4.24 -4.14
C GLU A 97 5.49 -2.74 -3.92
N ILE A 98 5.00 -2.38 -2.74
CA ILE A 98 4.82 -1.00 -2.33
C ILE A 98 5.96 -0.61 -1.40
N LEU A 99 6.78 0.34 -1.83
CA LEU A 99 7.81 0.97 -1.02
C LEU A 99 7.31 2.34 -0.59
N ASN A 100 7.27 2.57 0.72
CA ASN A 100 6.90 3.83 1.33
C ASN A 100 8.06 4.34 2.19
N LEU A 101 8.57 5.52 1.87
CA LEU A 101 9.59 6.24 2.62
C LEU A 101 8.94 7.50 3.20
N ASN A 102 8.94 7.61 4.52
CA ASN A 102 8.50 8.80 5.23
C ASN A 102 9.68 9.37 6.00
N LEU A 103 9.89 10.66 5.85
CA LEU A 103 10.88 11.44 6.60
C LEU A 103 10.14 12.55 7.32
N ALA A 104 10.13 12.52 8.64
CA ALA A 104 9.59 13.60 9.46
C ALA A 104 10.73 14.26 10.23
N GLY A 105 10.76 15.59 10.21
CA GLY A 105 11.71 16.38 11.00
C GLY A 105 11.00 17.54 11.65
N SER A 106 11.30 17.85 12.91
CA SER A 106 10.81 19.06 13.56
C SER A 106 11.94 19.77 14.29
N PHE A 107 11.78 21.08 14.36
CA PHE A 107 12.56 21.99 15.18
C PHE A 107 11.59 22.72 16.10
N GLU A 108 11.81 22.62 17.40
CA GLU A 108 10.93 23.18 18.40
C GLU A 108 11.71 24.06 19.37
N THR A 109 11.14 25.18 19.77
CA THR A 109 11.71 26.09 20.77
C THR A 109 10.72 26.29 21.91
N GLN A 110 11.20 26.42 23.11
CA GLN A 110 10.39 26.70 24.28
C GLN A 110 10.08 28.19 24.36
N LEU A 111 8.79 28.56 24.22
CA LEU A 111 8.33 29.96 24.20
C LEU A 111 8.12 30.53 25.60
N SER A 112 7.83 29.71 26.61
CA SER A 112 7.52 30.15 27.98
C SER A 112 8.01 29.11 29.00
N GLY A 113 8.56 29.57 30.13
CA GLY A 113 9.05 28.73 31.20
C GLY A 113 10.33 29.27 31.81
N ASN A 114 10.87 28.62 32.90
CA ASN A 114 12.09 29.00 33.58
C ASN A 114 13.36 28.87 32.72
N ASN A 115 13.32 28.05 31.68
CA ASN A 115 14.46 27.80 30.80
C ASN A 115 14.13 28.31 29.38
N LYS A 116 14.11 29.64 29.24
CA LYS A 116 13.99 30.28 27.92
C LYS A 116 15.18 29.89 27.04
N ASN A 117 14.95 29.63 25.75
CA ASN A 117 15.95 29.27 24.74
C ASN A 117 16.42 27.79 24.73
N GLN A 118 15.60 26.87 25.20
CA GLN A 118 15.86 25.46 24.91
C GLN A 118 15.30 25.10 23.53
N TYR A 119 16.10 24.39 22.77
CA TYR A 119 15.76 23.90 21.42
C TYR A 119 15.66 22.38 21.43
N SER A 120 14.72 21.86 20.67
CA SER A 120 14.55 20.42 20.48
C SER A 120 14.50 20.14 18.99
N TYR A 121 15.28 19.16 18.56
CA TYR A 121 15.25 18.65 17.19
C TYR A 121 14.74 17.24 17.21
N SER A 122 13.85 16.90 16.29
CA SER A 122 13.45 15.51 16.10
C SER A 122 13.59 15.13 14.63
N TYR A 123 14.06 13.92 14.40
CA TYR A 123 14.18 13.33 13.08
C TYR A 123 13.68 11.89 13.11
N ASN A 124 12.71 11.57 12.27
CA ASN A 124 12.04 10.28 12.25
C ASN A 124 11.97 9.72 10.82
N PRO A 125 12.99 9.00 10.37
CA PRO A 125 12.95 8.25 9.11
C PRO A 125 12.17 6.95 9.30
N GLN A 126 11.27 6.65 8.36
CA GLN A 126 10.51 5.41 8.33
C GLN A 126 10.52 4.84 6.92
N LEU A 127 10.92 3.59 6.80
CA LEU A 127 10.88 2.82 5.56
C LEU A 127 9.95 1.63 5.73
N GLU A 128 8.93 1.55 4.86
CA GLU A 128 7.99 0.43 4.83
C GLU A 128 8.02 -0.24 3.46
N LEU A 129 8.23 -1.55 3.45
CA LEU A 129 8.14 -2.36 2.23
C LEU A 129 7.00 -3.38 2.40
N THR A 130 5.99 -3.27 1.54
CA THR A 130 4.81 -4.14 1.54
C THR A 130 4.83 -5.05 0.32
N PHE A 131 4.79 -6.36 0.54
CA PHE A 131 4.66 -7.35 -0.52
C PHE A 131 3.19 -7.74 -0.71
N PRO A 132 2.67 -7.76 -1.96
CA PRO A 132 1.27 -8.11 -2.25
C PRO A 132 0.99 -9.60 -2.10
N ARG A 133 2.03 -10.40 -1.83
CA ARG A 133 1.94 -11.85 -1.67
C ARG A 133 2.74 -12.30 -0.45
N PHE A 134 2.30 -13.38 0.16
CA PHE A 134 3.06 -14.03 1.23
C PHE A 134 4.30 -14.70 0.63
N LEU A 135 5.49 -14.26 1.04
CA LEU A 135 6.77 -14.85 0.65
C LEU A 135 7.09 -15.96 1.65
N VAL A 136 6.89 -17.19 1.26
CA VAL A 136 7.32 -18.37 2.02
C VAL A 136 8.29 -19.18 1.18
N PRO A 137 9.37 -19.73 1.76
CA PRO A 137 10.33 -20.56 1.06
C PRO A 137 9.76 -21.93 0.64
N PHE A 138 8.56 -22.29 1.16
CA PHE A 138 7.91 -23.58 0.90
C PHE A 138 6.72 -23.41 -0.05
N ASN A 139 6.46 -24.45 -0.84
CA ASN A 139 5.33 -24.51 -1.76
C ASN A 139 4.05 -24.83 -0.99
N ILE A 140 3.47 -23.83 -0.30
CA ILE A 140 2.22 -24.00 0.44
C ILE A 140 1.07 -24.04 -0.57
N ARG A 141 0.24 -25.08 -0.52
CA ARG A 141 -1.03 -25.13 -1.24
C ARG A 141 -1.86 -23.89 -0.88
N ARG A 142 -2.20 -23.09 -1.89
CA ARG A 142 -2.89 -21.82 -1.73
C ARG A 142 -4.31 -22.04 -1.26
N THR A 143 -4.51 -22.01 0.05
CA THR A 143 -5.84 -22.02 0.65
C THR A 143 -6.41 -20.59 0.60
N SER A 144 -7.71 -20.45 0.36
CA SER A 144 -8.41 -19.15 0.28
C SER A 144 -8.16 -18.25 1.50
N ARG A 145 -7.93 -18.83 2.67
CA ARG A 145 -7.62 -18.11 3.92
C ARG A 145 -6.27 -17.39 3.90
N LEU A 146 -5.30 -17.82 3.07
CA LEU A 146 -3.96 -17.20 2.97
C LEU A 146 -3.89 -16.10 1.92
N LEU A 147 -4.95 -15.90 1.14
CA LEU A 147 -4.97 -14.98 0.01
C LEU A 147 -4.97 -13.50 0.41
N GLY A 148 -5.36 -13.17 1.63
CA GLY A 148 -5.39 -11.80 2.15
C GLY A 148 -4.13 -11.36 2.90
N LEU A 149 -3.18 -12.28 3.14
CA LEU A 149 -2.00 -11.97 3.94
C LEU A 149 -0.99 -11.12 3.14
N ARG A 150 -0.68 -9.95 3.68
CA ARG A 150 0.40 -9.07 3.23
C ARG A 150 1.55 -9.17 4.21
N ARG A 151 2.77 -9.20 3.72
CA ARG A 151 3.94 -9.06 4.58
C ARG A 151 4.43 -7.62 4.55
N LYS A 152 4.44 -6.98 5.70
CA LYS A 152 5.05 -5.67 5.93
C LYS A 152 6.42 -5.88 6.57
N ILE A 153 7.42 -5.23 6.04
CA ILE A 153 8.72 -5.09 6.66
C ILE A 153 8.85 -3.61 7.01
N LEU A 154 8.88 -3.33 8.31
CA LEU A 154 9.10 -2.00 8.86
C LEU A 154 10.57 -1.94 9.30
N LEU A 155 11.34 -1.07 8.66
CA LEU A 155 12.64 -0.68 9.17
C LEU A 155 12.41 0.59 9.99
N ASN A 156 12.39 0.44 11.32
CA ASN A 156 12.04 1.50 12.26
C ASN A 156 13.26 2.30 12.69
N GLN A 157 13.04 3.60 12.71
CA GLN A 157 13.21 4.59 13.79
C GLN A 157 14.56 4.59 14.49
N PHE A 158 15.38 5.56 14.11
CA PHE A 158 16.36 6.13 15.02
C PHE A 158 15.81 7.47 15.51
N PHE A 159 15.40 7.55 16.77
CA PHE A 159 15.20 8.82 17.45
C PHE A 159 16.59 9.34 17.86
N LEU A 160 17.03 10.41 17.25
CA LEU A 160 18.13 11.21 17.77
C LEU A 160 17.52 12.37 18.58
N TRP A 161 17.62 12.31 19.88
CA TRP A 161 17.48 13.46 20.76
C TRP A 161 18.89 14.05 20.93
N LEU A 162 19.10 15.24 20.46
CA LEU A 162 20.26 16.08 20.74
C LEU A 162 19.82 17.28 21.56
#